data_bc04573a4c1183e623a83578dbacf487
#
_entry.id   bc04573a4c1183e623a83578dbacf487
#
_cell.length_a   1.000
_cell.length_b   1.000
_cell.length_c   1.000
_cell.angle_alpha   90.00
_cell.angle_beta   90.00
_cell.angle_gamma   90.00
#
_symmetry.space_group_name_H-M   'P 1'
#
loop_
_entity.id
_entity.type
_entity.pdbx_description
1 polymer ?
#
loop_
_entity_poly.entity_id
_entity_poly.type
_entity_poly.pdbx_seq_one_letter_code
_entity_poly.pdbx_strand_id
1 'polypeptide(L)'
;VAGEIDLDQNIHERAARQGRRAKAFKVPPRVLIDNLASVSHTVIETNGKDRPGVLYAMTKVLSRLNLQIGSARISTYGERFVDVFYVKDLFGLKVDQERKLETLRFELLQAIEGQKPALADKSARLPSSS
;
A
#
# COMPACT_ATOMS: atom_id res chain seq x y z
N VAL A 1 -14.99 14.75 3.12
CA VAL A 1 -14.02 14.58 4.16
C VAL A 1 -12.65 14.53 3.62
N ALA A 2 -11.78 15.12 4.35
CA ALA A 2 -10.42 15.22 3.88
C ALA A 2 -9.80 13.89 3.55
N GLY A 3 -10.24 12.85 4.18
CA GLY A 3 -9.62 11.58 3.93
C GLY A 3 -10.24 10.77 2.83
N GLU A 4 -11.32 11.24 2.27
CA GLU A 4 -12.01 10.47 1.27
C GLU A 4 -11.82 11.08 -0.08
N ILE A 5 -11.03 10.43 -0.89
CA ILE A 5 -10.58 10.98 -2.15
C ILE A 5 -10.83 10.00 -3.26
N ASP A 6 -11.11 10.56 -4.43
CA ASP A 6 -11.17 9.78 -5.64
C ASP A 6 -9.78 9.22 -5.89
N LEU A 7 -9.64 7.92 -5.85
CA LEU A 7 -8.34 7.30 -6.00
C LEU A 7 -7.71 7.57 -7.36
N ASP A 8 -8.51 7.60 -8.41
CA ASP A 8 -7.97 7.84 -9.74
C ASP A 8 -7.40 9.24 -9.85
N GLN A 9 -8.10 10.22 -9.32
CA GLN A 9 -7.61 11.58 -9.36
C GLN A 9 -6.34 11.72 -8.55
N ASN A 10 -6.28 11.05 -7.40
CA ASN A 10 -5.10 11.13 -6.57
C ASN A 10 -3.89 10.53 -7.26
N ILE A 11 -4.08 9.45 -7.99
CA ILE A 11 -3.00 8.82 -8.72
C ILE A 11 -2.47 9.78 -9.79
N HIS A 12 -3.36 10.47 -10.49
CA HIS A 12 -2.93 11.43 -11.50
C HIS A 12 -2.15 12.58 -10.90
N GLU A 13 -2.60 13.09 -9.77
CA GLU A 13 -1.91 14.19 -9.14
C GLU A 13 -0.52 13.79 -8.67
N ARG A 14 -0.39 12.57 -8.18
CA ARG A 14 0.91 12.11 -7.75
C ARG A 14 1.84 11.96 -8.93
N ALA A 15 1.33 11.46 -10.05
CA ALA A 15 2.17 11.29 -11.24
C ALA A 15 2.70 12.62 -11.74
N ALA A 16 1.86 13.63 -11.75
CA ALA A 16 2.29 14.95 -12.21
C ALA A 16 3.37 15.53 -11.31
N ARG A 17 3.20 15.39 -10.00
CA ARG A 17 4.19 15.91 -9.07
C ARG A 17 5.49 15.19 -9.19
N GLN A 18 5.43 13.88 -9.32
CA GLN A 18 6.63 13.09 -9.40
C GLN A 18 7.43 13.41 -10.65
N GLY A 19 6.76 13.70 -11.76
CA GLY A 19 7.44 14.03 -12.99
C GLY A 19 8.34 15.24 -12.83
N ARG A 20 8.00 16.14 -11.94
CA ARG A 20 8.80 17.34 -11.77
C ARG A 20 9.90 17.20 -10.73
N ARG A 21 9.75 16.32 -9.79
CA ARG A 21 10.64 16.29 -8.64
C ARG A 21 11.24 14.92 -8.33
N ALA A 22 11.14 14.02 -9.26
CA ALA A 22 11.51 12.64 -8.99
C ALA A 22 12.92 12.44 -8.51
N LYS A 23 13.82 13.31 -8.87
CA LYS A 23 15.21 13.13 -8.50
C LYS A 23 15.67 13.90 -7.28
N ALA A 24 14.80 14.66 -6.68
CA ALA A 24 15.21 15.59 -5.64
C ALA A 24 15.50 14.92 -4.30
N PHE A 25 14.76 13.87 -3.97
CA PHE A 25 14.87 13.25 -2.65
C PHE A 25 14.78 11.76 -2.68
N LYS A 26 15.34 11.16 -1.64
CA LYS A 26 15.09 9.76 -1.36
C LYS A 26 14.23 9.70 -0.12
N VAL A 27 13.10 9.02 -0.24
CA VAL A 27 12.18 8.87 0.88
C VAL A 27 12.08 7.39 1.16
N PRO A 28 12.54 6.93 2.31
CA PRO A 28 12.47 5.50 2.61
C PRO A 28 11.03 5.07 2.80
N PRO A 29 10.68 3.89 2.35
CA PRO A 29 9.33 3.39 2.52
C PRO A 29 9.11 2.98 3.97
N ARG A 30 7.86 3.06 4.40
CA ARG A 30 7.54 2.69 5.76
C ARG A 30 6.12 2.15 5.81
N VAL A 31 5.94 1.07 6.55
CA VAL A 31 4.63 0.46 6.73
C VAL A 31 4.45 0.17 8.20
N LEU A 32 3.39 0.71 8.78
CA LEU A 32 3.05 0.47 10.18
C LEU A 32 1.68 -0.16 10.22
N ILE A 33 1.54 -1.25 10.94
CA ILE A 33 0.26 -1.93 11.08
C ILE A 33 -0.13 -1.88 12.54
N ASP A 34 -1.32 -1.35 12.82
CA ASP A 34 -1.76 -1.12 14.18
C ASP A 34 -3.15 -1.70 14.39
N ASN A 35 -3.25 -2.73 15.19
CA ASN A 35 -4.52 -3.36 15.50
C ASN A 35 -5.19 -2.76 16.73
N LEU A 36 -4.56 -1.78 17.35
CA LEU A 36 -5.14 -1.12 18.51
C LEU A 36 -5.76 0.22 18.18
N ALA A 37 -5.48 0.74 16.99
CA ALA A 37 -5.94 2.08 16.64
C ALA A 37 -7.43 2.13 16.31
N SER A 38 -8.04 1.01 16.01
CA SER A 38 -9.47 0.96 15.66
C SER A 38 -10.11 -0.22 16.35
N VAL A 39 -11.34 -0.06 16.77
CA VAL A 39 -12.08 -1.15 17.38
C VAL A 39 -12.40 -2.24 16.37
N SER A 40 -12.65 -1.87 15.14
CA SER A 40 -13.18 -2.81 14.15
C SER A 40 -12.24 -3.14 13.00
N HIS A 41 -11.22 -2.34 12.76
CA HIS A 41 -10.37 -2.51 11.59
C HIS A 41 -8.91 -2.63 11.95
N THR A 42 -8.16 -3.31 11.10
CA THR A 42 -6.70 -3.23 11.14
C THR A 42 -6.32 -1.95 10.41
N VAL A 43 -5.49 -1.13 11.02
CA VAL A 43 -5.09 0.15 10.46
C VAL A 43 -3.68 0.01 9.90
N ILE A 44 -3.52 0.36 8.63
CA ILE A 44 -2.23 0.26 7.95
C ILE A 44 -1.83 1.65 7.49
N GLU A 45 -0.73 2.14 8.02
CA GLU A 45 -0.20 3.42 7.58
C GLU A 45 1.00 3.16 6.70
N THR A 46 1.00 3.74 5.49
CA THR A 46 2.09 3.57 4.54
C THR A 46 2.64 4.92 4.19
N ASN A 47 3.95 5.02 4.06
CA ASN A 47 4.52 6.23 3.52
C ASN A 47 5.77 5.92 2.70
N GLY A 48 6.10 6.86 1.85
CA GLY A 48 7.22 6.67 0.97
C GLY A 48 7.25 7.75 -0.08
N LYS A 49 8.06 7.53 -1.11
CA LYS A 49 8.20 8.47 -2.19
C LYS A 49 6.99 8.37 -3.11
N ASP A 50 6.42 9.54 -3.42
CA ASP A 50 5.28 9.61 -4.31
C ASP A 50 5.74 9.32 -5.73
N ARG A 51 5.14 8.32 -6.36
CA ARG A 51 5.49 7.96 -7.73
C ARG A 51 4.25 7.42 -8.44
N PRO A 52 4.26 7.43 -9.77
CA PRO A 52 3.10 6.96 -10.52
C PRO A 52 2.77 5.52 -10.17
N GLY A 53 1.49 5.27 -9.93
CA GLY A 53 1.02 3.91 -9.69
C GLY A 53 1.21 3.37 -8.29
N VAL A 54 1.82 4.13 -7.37
CA VAL A 54 2.10 3.58 -6.05
C VAL A 54 0.81 3.26 -5.30
N LEU A 55 -0.18 4.12 -5.40
CA LEU A 55 -1.44 3.86 -4.71
C LEU A 55 -2.10 2.60 -5.26
N TYR A 56 -2.12 2.46 -6.57
CA TYR A 56 -2.69 1.29 -7.20
C TYR A 56 -1.93 0.03 -6.77
N ALA A 57 -0.60 0.10 -6.74
CA ALA A 57 0.19 -1.05 -6.35
C ALA A 57 -0.13 -1.50 -4.93
N MET A 58 -0.33 -0.55 -4.03
CA MET A 58 -0.67 -0.90 -2.65
C MET A 58 -2.06 -1.51 -2.56
N THR A 59 -3.03 -0.96 -3.28
CA THR A 59 -4.38 -1.52 -3.22
C THR A 59 -4.42 -2.92 -3.83
N LYS A 60 -3.56 -3.19 -4.82
CA LYS A 60 -3.46 -4.52 -5.39
C LYS A 60 -2.95 -5.51 -4.37
N VAL A 61 -1.98 -5.11 -3.56
CA VAL A 61 -1.48 -5.98 -2.50
C VAL A 61 -2.59 -6.32 -1.53
N LEU A 62 -3.34 -5.31 -1.11
CA LEU A 62 -4.42 -5.55 -0.14
C LEU A 62 -5.45 -6.51 -0.73
N SER A 63 -5.81 -6.30 -1.98
CA SER A 63 -6.79 -7.16 -2.63
C SER A 63 -6.27 -8.59 -2.77
N ARG A 64 -5.02 -8.75 -3.16
CA ARG A 64 -4.45 -10.08 -3.37
C ARG A 64 -4.37 -10.85 -2.05
N LEU A 65 -4.21 -10.17 -0.95
CA LEU A 65 -4.17 -10.82 0.36
C LEU A 65 -5.57 -10.93 0.98
N ASN A 66 -6.59 -10.69 0.17
CA ASN A 66 -7.98 -10.87 0.59
C ASN A 66 -8.39 -9.93 1.71
N LEU A 67 -7.92 -8.70 1.63
CA LEU A 67 -8.29 -7.69 2.61
C LEU A 67 -9.29 -6.74 1.98
N GLN A 68 -10.29 -6.37 2.76
CA GLN A 68 -11.32 -5.45 2.32
C GLN A 68 -11.01 -4.08 2.90
N ILE A 69 -11.01 -3.07 2.05
CA ILE A 69 -10.75 -1.71 2.49
C ILE A 69 -12.08 -1.07 2.88
N GLY A 70 -12.21 -0.72 4.15
CA GLY A 70 -13.40 -0.02 4.61
C GLY A 70 -13.31 1.47 4.33
N SER A 71 -12.14 2.04 4.52
CA SER A 71 -11.92 3.44 4.19
C SER A 71 -10.43 3.67 4.06
N ALA A 72 -10.06 4.82 3.52
CA ALA A 72 -8.67 5.16 3.34
C ALA A 72 -8.51 6.67 3.43
N ARG A 73 -7.36 7.09 3.95
CA ARG A 73 -6.98 8.49 3.93
C ARG A 73 -5.76 8.59 3.06
N ILE A 74 -5.84 9.41 2.03
CA ILE A 74 -4.78 9.55 1.05
C ILE A 74 -4.22 10.95 1.15
N SER A 75 -2.93 11.07 1.46
CA SER A 75 -2.31 12.37 1.67
C SER A 75 -0.96 12.45 0.97
N THR A 76 -0.61 13.63 0.50
CA THR A 76 0.66 13.85 -0.16
C THR A 76 1.28 15.13 0.39
N TYR A 77 2.55 15.05 0.72
CA TYR A 77 3.29 16.18 1.27
C TYR A 77 4.58 16.32 0.46
N GLY A 78 4.58 17.20 -0.52
CA GLY A 78 5.74 17.35 -1.38
C GLY A 78 5.97 16.08 -2.18
N GLU A 79 7.10 15.43 -1.96
CA GLU A 79 7.42 14.19 -2.67
C GLU A 79 7.14 12.96 -1.88
N ARG A 80 6.47 13.11 -0.77
CA ARG A 80 6.19 12.01 0.12
C ARG A 80 4.69 11.79 0.21
N PHE A 81 4.27 10.54 0.24
CA PHE A 81 2.88 10.25 0.52
C PHE A 81 2.77 9.64 1.91
N VAL A 82 1.63 9.82 2.53
CA VAL A 82 1.28 9.16 3.78
C VAL A 82 -0.17 8.74 3.62
N ASP A 83 -0.39 7.45 3.48
CA ASP A 83 -1.73 6.92 3.25
C ASP A 83 -2.08 5.98 4.38
N VAL A 84 -3.34 5.98 4.79
CA VAL A 84 -3.81 5.13 5.87
C VAL A 84 -4.99 4.32 5.36
N PHE A 85 -4.93 3.02 5.52
CA PHE A 85 -6.00 2.13 5.09
C PHE A 85 -6.62 1.45 6.31
N TYR A 86 -7.94 1.36 6.32
CA TYR A 86 -8.67 0.66 7.37
C TYR A 86 -9.24 -0.60 6.74
N VAL A 87 -8.71 -1.75 7.12
CA VAL A 87 -9.04 -2.99 6.44
C VAL A 87 -9.56 -4.07 7.38
N LYS A 88 -10.23 -5.05 6.79
CA LYS A 88 -10.69 -6.25 7.47
C LYS A 88 -10.41 -7.44 6.59
N ASP A 89 -10.38 -8.62 7.17
CA ASP A 89 -10.23 -9.83 6.37
C ASP A 89 -11.59 -10.18 5.74
N LEU A 90 -11.63 -11.32 5.04
CA LEU A 90 -12.86 -11.73 4.35
C LEU A 90 -14.00 -12.05 5.31
N PHE A 91 -13.69 -12.32 6.55
CA PHE A 91 -14.72 -12.62 7.53
C PHE A 91 -15.17 -11.38 8.29
N GLY A 92 -14.67 -10.22 7.91
CA GLY A 92 -15.05 -8.99 8.57
C GLY A 92 -14.32 -8.75 9.87
N LEU A 93 -13.18 -9.39 10.07
CA LEU A 93 -12.43 -9.29 11.31
C LEU A 93 -11.09 -8.62 11.07
N LYS A 94 -10.47 -8.17 12.16
CA LYS A 94 -9.13 -7.64 12.07
C LYS A 94 -8.16 -8.74 11.67
N VAL A 95 -7.05 -8.35 11.08
CA VAL A 95 -5.99 -9.28 10.68
C VAL A 95 -5.06 -9.42 11.87
N ASP A 96 -5.06 -10.57 12.51
CA ASP A 96 -4.24 -10.76 13.70
C ASP A 96 -3.25 -11.90 13.61
N GLN A 97 -3.18 -12.59 12.48
CA GLN A 97 -2.20 -13.66 12.31
C GLN A 97 -0.84 -13.04 12.00
N GLU A 98 0.13 -13.38 12.83
CA GLU A 98 1.46 -12.82 12.70
C GLU A 98 2.04 -13.02 11.31
N ARG A 99 1.91 -14.22 10.77
CA ARG A 99 2.48 -14.50 9.46
C ARG A 99 1.83 -13.64 8.37
N LYS A 100 0.54 -13.45 8.46
CA LYS A 100 -0.15 -12.65 7.45
C LYS A 100 0.25 -11.18 7.56
N LEU A 101 0.45 -10.71 8.79
CA LEU A 101 0.89 -9.34 8.99
C LEU A 101 2.30 -9.12 8.44
N GLU A 102 3.17 -10.12 8.59
CA GLU A 102 4.52 -9.99 8.04
C GLU A 102 4.51 -9.98 6.54
N THR A 103 3.71 -10.86 5.93
CA THR A 103 3.58 -10.88 4.47
C THR A 103 3.04 -9.57 3.96
N LEU A 104 2.04 -9.05 4.63
CA LEU A 104 1.42 -7.79 4.26
C LEU A 104 2.44 -6.66 4.31
N ARG A 105 3.20 -6.57 5.38
CA ARG A 105 4.20 -5.53 5.50
C ARG A 105 5.25 -5.64 4.40
N PHE A 106 5.73 -6.85 4.18
CA PHE A 106 6.76 -7.07 3.17
C PHE A 106 6.28 -6.69 1.78
N GLU A 107 5.09 -7.14 1.41
CA GLU A 107 4.58 -6.86 0.07
C GLU A 107 4.22 -5.40 -0.13
N LEU A 108 3.74 -4.75 0.90
CA LEU A 108 3.48 -3.32 0.79
C LEU A 108 4.78 -2.54 0.62
N LEU A 109 5.82 -2.92 1.36
CA LEU A 109 7.11 -2.25 1.18
C LEU A 109 7.62 -2.42 -0.24
N GLN A 110 7.48 -3.60 -0.81
CA GLN A 110 7.90 -3.81 -2.18
C GLN A 110 7.08 -2.99 -3.17
N ALA A 111 5.79 -2.90 -2.93
CA ALA A 111 4.91 -2.12 -3.79
C ALA A 111 5.28 -0.63 -3.75
N ILE A 112 5.63 -0.14 -2.56
CA ILE A 112 6.01 1.26 -2.41
C ILE A 112 7.30 1.54 -3.14
N GLU A 113 8.23 0.60 -3.11
CA GLU A 113 9.50 0.78 -3.80
C GLU A 113 9.43 0.51 -5.29
N GLY A 114 8.30 0.00 -5.76
CA GLY A 114 8.17 -0.26 -7.17
C GLY A 114 8.74 -1.58 -7.64
N GLN A 115 9.00 -2.50 -6.72
CA GLN A 115 9.54 -3.78 -7.08
C GLN A 115 8.44 -4.76 -7.43
N LYS A 116 8.75 -5.68 -8.33
CA LYS A 116 7.77 -6.68 -8.69
C LYS A 116 7.57 -7.65 -7.56
N PRO A 117 6.37 -8.16 -7.38
CA PRO A 117 6.13 -9.17 -6.37
C PRO A 117 6.96 -10.42 -6.64
N ALA A 118 7.38 -11.06 -5.60
CA ALA A 118 8.16 -12.27 -5.74
C ALA A 118 7.45 -13.34 -6.51
N LEU A 119 6.14 -13.42 -6.35
CA LEU A 119 5.38 -14.38 -7.10
C LEU A 119 5.44 -14.16 -8.58
N ALA A 120 5.45 -12.94 -8.99
CA ALA A 120 5.53 -12.65 -10.40
C ALA A 120 6.84 -13.14 -10.96
N ASP A 121 7.88 -13.05 -10.20
CA ASP A 121 9.16 -13.48 -10.65
C ASP A 121 9.22 -14.97 -10.83
N LYS A 122 8.55 -15.65 -9.95
CA LYS A 122 8.65 -17.04 -10.02
C LYS A 122 7.71 -17.60 -10.92
N SER A 123 6.62 -17.07 -10.95
CA SER A 123 5.61 -17.59 -11.77
C SER A 123 6.08 -17.62 -13.06
N ALA A 124 6.84 -16.87 -12.96
CA ALA A 124 7.32 -17.04 -14.01
C ALA A 124 7.88 -18.31 -13.72
N ARG A 125 8.08 -18.73 -13.17
CA ARG A 125 8.55 -19.79 -12.97
C ARG A 125 8.08 -20.77 -12.39
N LEU A 126 7.89 -20.56 -12.22
CA LEU A 126 7.56 -21.29 -11.95
C LEU A 126 7.57 -22.02 -11.97
N PRO A 127 7.85 -22.15 -11.99
CA PRO A 127 7.80 -22.76 -11.95
C PRO A 127 7.76 -23.48 -11.81
N SER A 128 8.15 -23.40 -11.73
CA SER A 128 8.09 -23.91 -11.59
C SER A 128 7.83 -24.44 -11.38
N SER A 129 7.97 -24.14 -11.38
CA SER A 129 7.75 -24.39 -11.21
C SER A 129 7.56 -24.68 -11.22
N SER A 130 7.72 -24.52 -11.26
CA SER A 130 7.59 -24.55 -11.31
C SER A 130 7.53 -24.86 -11.24
#